data_ae235a4fcb5e10d070410fa07ec40b0b
#
_entry.id   ae235a4fcb5e10d070410fa07ec40b0b
#
_cell.length_a   1.000
_cell.length_b   1.000
_cell.length_c   1.000
_cell.angle_alpha   90.00
_cell.angle_beta   90.00
_cell.angle_gamma   90.00
#
_symmetry.space_group_name_H-M   'P 1'
#
loop_
_entity.id
_entity.type
_entity.pdbx_description
1 polymer ?
#
loop_
_entity_poly.entity_id
_entity_poly.type
_entity_poly.pdbx_seq_one_letter_code
_entity_poly.pdbx_strand_id
1 'polypeptide(L)'
;MNLSKNEFVSLCKKSLRGKGHHWGVCEDLSNALLALAINQFPAPNILLEALNTENSKINQILTIPDTRVYEISDKIAGEFYDPLIILGLISFDRDVKEPPLEITLENEVFKLEGDLIFGNRSYFKKKVTEIYLRKVVNSRDKKQNLVTRISIDKTTLEAIEAWSNLVYAPATEESRQLGAGSEQSDND
;
A
#
# COMPACT_ATOMS: atom_id res chain seq x y z
N MET A 1 -8.08 9.75 -15.56
CA MET A 1 -6.68 10.14 -15.82
C MET A 1 -5.79 8.89 -15.80
N ASN A 2 -4.63 8.90 -16.47
CA ASN A 2 -3.71 7.74 -16.47
C ASN A 2 -2.35 8.21 -15.96
N LEU A 3 -1.93 7.66 -14.83
CA LEU A 3 -0.65 7.95 -14.20
C LEU A 3 0.41 6.91 -14.61
N SER A 4 1.65 7.33 -14.74
CA SER A 4 2.78 6.40 -14.74
C SER A 4 2.96 5.77 -13.35
N LYS A 5 3.73 4.69 -13.26
CA LYS A 5 4.05 4.03 -11.98
C LYS A 5 4.66 5.01 -10.97
N ASN A 6 5.62 5.83 -11.44
CA ASN A 6 6.30 6.79 -10.57
C ASN A 6 5.40 7.92 -10.09
N GLU A 7 4.50 8.44 -10.96
CA GLU A 7 3.50 9.44 -10.58
C GLU A 7 2.54 8.87 -9.54
N PHE A 8 2.08 7.63 -9.72
CA PHE A 8 1.20 6.98 -8.75
C PHE A 8 1.87 6.78 -7.39
N VAL A 9 3.10 6.25 -7.37
CA VAL A 9 3.88 6.09 -6.13
C VAL A 9 4.10 7.43 -5.44
N SER A 10 4.44 8.48 -6.20
CA SER A 10 4.62 9.84 -5.65
C SER A 10 3.33 10.37 -5.03
N LEU A 11 2.19 10.17 -5.69
CA LEU A 11 0.87 10.54 -5.18
C LEU A 11 0.55 9.79 -3.88
N CYS A 12 0.77 8.47 -3.84
CA CYS A 12 0.58 7.64 -2.64
C CYS A 12 1.43 8.15 -1.47
N LYS A 13 2.74 8.33 -1.69
CA LYS A 13 3.66 8.80 -0.64
C LYS A 13 3.24 10.16 -0.08
N LYS A 14 2.89 11.11 -0.93
CA LYS A 14 2.46 12.44 -0.51
C LYS A 14 1.14 12.40 0.26
N SER A 15 0.14 11.70 -0.24
CA SER A 15 -1.17 11.63 0.42
C SER A 15 -1.10 10.92 1.79
N LEU A 16 -0.36 9.82 1.88
CA LEU A 16 -0.11 9.11 3.15
C LEU A 16 0.69 10.00 4.13
N ARG A 17 1.66 10.77 3.63
CA ARG A 17 2.39 11.73 4.44
C ARG A 17 1.48 12.87 4.91
N GLY A 18 0.61 13.39 4.06
CA GLY A 18 -0.40 14.39 4.40
C GLY A 18 -1.38 13.91 5.46
N LYS A 19 -1.66 12.60 5.50
CA LYS A 19 -2.43 11.97 6.57
C LYS A 19 -1.64 11.85 7.89
N GLY A 20 -0.32 12.05 7.88
CA GLY A 20 0.53 12.01 9.07
C GLY A 20 1.28 10.70 9.30
N HIS A 21 1.31 9.80 8.33
CA HIS A 21 2.16 8.61 8.43
C HIS A 21 3.65 8.94 8.37
N HIS A 22 4.50 8.16 9.02
CA HIS A 22 5.95 8.25 8.91
C HIS A 22 6.43 7.83 7.52
N TRP A 23 7.61 8.31 7.10
CA TRP A 23 8.14 8.07 5.76
C TRP A 23 8.27 6.59 5.41
N GLY A 24 8.77 5.74 6.31
CA GLY A 24 8.85 4.29 6.10
C GLY A 24 7.49 3.68 5.78
N VAL A 25 6.48 3.99 6.60
CA VAL A 25 5.09 3.55 6.37
C VAL A 25 4.57 4.02 5.01
N CYS A 26 4.85 5.28 4.62
CA CYS A 26 4.45 5.80 3.32
C CYS A 26 5.12 5.02 2.17
N GLU A 27 6.34 4.60 2.37
CA GLU A 27 7.12 3.84 1.39
C GLU A 27 6.56 2.44 1.20
N ASP A 28 6.36 1.70 2.28
CA ASP A 28 5.84 0.33 2.28
C ASP A 28 4.43 0.27 1.69
N LEU A 29 3.53 1.15 2.14
CA LEU A 29 2.17 1.24 1.61
C LEU A 29 2.15 1.64 0.13
N SER A 30 3.02 2.56 -0.30
CA SER A 30 3.07 2.98 -1.70
C SER A 30 3.55 1.86 -2.61
N ASN A 31 4.50 1.05 -2.16
CA ASN A 31 5.00 -0.11 -2.88
C ASN A 31 3.93 -1.21 -2.95
N ALA A 32 3.22 -1.47 -1.84
CA ALA A 32 2.10 -2.41 -1.80
C ALA A 32 0.97 -1.99 -2.76
N LEU A 33 0.61 -0.71 -2.75
CA LEU A 33 -0.41 -0.15 -3.65
C LEU A 33 0.03 -0.21 -5.11
N LEU A 34 1.32 0.00 -5.39
CA LEU A 34 1.87 -0.18 -6.74
C LEU A 34 1.76 -1.64 -7.18
N ALA A 35 2.12 -2.60 -6.33
CA ALA A 35 1.98 -4.02 -6.63
C ALA A 35 0.53 -4.39 -6.98
N LEU A 36 -0.44 -3.88 -6.22
CA LEU A 36 -1.85 -4.05 -6.51
C LEU A 36 -2.25 -3.39 -7.84
N ALA A 37 -1.82 -2.16 -8.08
CA ALA A 37 -2.18 -1.40 -9.29
C ALA A 37 -1.68 -2.08 -10.57
N ILE A 38 -0.42 -2.53 -10.61
CA ILE A 38 0.15 -3.20 -11.79
C ILE A 38 -0.52 -4.55 -12.07
N ASN A 39 -1.10 -5.18 -11.03
CA ASN A 39 -1.90 -6.39 -11.11
C ASN A 39 -3.40 -6.12 -11.34
N GLN A 40 -3.76 -4.89 -11.70
CA GLN A 40 -5.12 -4.46 -12.07
C GLN A 40 -6.15 -4.51 -10.93
N PHE A 41 -5.70 -4.45 -9.69
CA PHE A 41 -6.58 -4.18 -8.56
C PHE A 41 -6.91 -2.69 -8.47
N PRO A 42 -8.03 -2.29 -7.86
CA PRO A 42 -8.47 -0.88 -7.78
C PRO A 42 -7.66 -0.09 -6.74
N ALA A 43 -6.33 -0.05 -6.91
CA ALA A 43 -5.40 0.53 -5.95
C ALA A 43 -5.69 2.01 -5.60
N PRO A 44 -6.15 2.89 -6.51
CA PRO A 44 -6.56 4.23 -6.14
C PRO A 44 -7.69 4.26 -5.11
N ASN A 45 -8.69 3.38 -5.26
CA ASN A 45 -9.80 3.29 -4.32
C ASN A 45 -9.35 2.71 -2.97
N ILE A 46 -8.44 1.72 -3.00
CA ILE A 46 -7.83 1.15 -1.80
C ILE A 46 -7.03 2.23 -1.06
N LEU A 47 -6.25 3.05 -1.76
CA LEU A 47 -5.55 4.19 -1.17
C LEU A 47 -6.53 5.16 -0.50
N LEU A 48 -7.63 5.52 -1.18
CA LEU A 48 -8.62 6.44 -0.62
C LEU A 48 -9.27 5.87 0.66
N GLU A 49 -9.60 4.59 0.70
CA GLU A 49 -10.09 3.94 1.93
C GLU A 49 -9.02 3.95 3.03
N ALA A 50 -7.77 3.63 2.71
CA ALA A 50 -6.67 3.68 3.68
C ALA A 50 -6.47 5.10 4.23
N LEU A 51 -6.62 6.14 3.41
CA LEU A 51 -6.57 7.53 3.85
C LEU A 51 -7.73 7.89 4.80
N ASN A 52 -8.85 7.21 4.72
CA ASN A 52 -10.00 7.39 5.61
C ASN A 52 -9.98 6.45 6.83
N THR A 53 -9.09 5.45 6.85
CA THR A 53 -8.92 4.50 7.95
C THR A 53 -7.98 5.08 9.03
N GLU A 54 -8.20 4.79 10.31
CA GLU A 54 -7.32 5.24 11.40
C GLU A 54 -5.89 4.71 11.25
N ASN A 55 -4.88 5.55 11.52
CA ASN A 55 -3.47 5.18 11.36
C ASN A 55 -3.07 3.95 12.18
N SER A 56 -3.62 3.78 13.38
CA SER A 56 -3.38 2.61 14.24
C SER A 56 -3.79 1.30 13.57
N LYS A 57 -4.90 1.32 12.83
CA LYS A 57 -5.42 0.15 12.10
C LYS A 57 -4.57 -0.19 10.87
N ILE A 58 -4.09 0.82 10.18
CA ILE A 58 -3.15 0.64 9.07
C ILE A 58 -1.82 0.08 9.59
N ASN A 59 -1.31 0.58 10.70
CA ASN A 59 -0.06 0.10 11.29
C ASN A 59 -0.12 -1.38 11.68
N GLN A 60 -1.28 -1.91 12.05
CA GLN A 60 -1.43 -3.34 12.36
C GLN A 60 -1.12 -4.25 11.16
N ILE A 61 -1.51 -3.86 9.95
CA ILE A 61 -1.23 -4.69 8.76
C ILE A 61 0.25 -4.68 8.36
N LEU A 62 0.99 -3.63 8.71
CA LEU A 62 2.43 -3.54 8.44
C LEU A 62 3.26 -4.52 9.28
N THR A 63 2.74 -4.98 10.41
CA THR A 63 3.44 -5.98 11.22
C THR A 63 3.52 -7.36 10.54
N ILE A 64 2.68 -7.63 9.54
CA ILE A 64 2.63 -8.92 8.84
C ILE A 64 3.91 -9.18 8.04
N PRO A 65 4.37 -8.27 7.15
CA PRO A 65 5.66 -8.45 6.47
C PRO A 65 6.84 -8.34 7.45
N ASP A 66 6.84 -7.39 8.38
CA ASP A 66 7.95 -7.17 9.32
C ASP A 66 8.29 -8.42 10.14
N THR A 67 7.27 -9.17 10.54
CA THR A 67 7.44 -10.41 11.31
C THR A 67 7.55 -11.65 10.44
N ARG A 68 7.35 -11.54 9.14
CA ARG A 68 7.26 -12.66 8.18
C ARG A 68 6.36 -13.79 8.67
N VAL A 69 5.33 -13.45 9.41
CA VAL A 69 4.39 -14.43 9.97
C VAL A 69 3.75 -15.31 8.90
N TYR A 70 3.62 -14.79 7.67
CA TYR A 70 3.12 -15.53 6.51
C TYR A 70 4.02 -16.69 6.06
N GLU A 71 5.28 -16.75 6.54
CA GLU A 71 6.19 -17.85 6.24
C GLU A 71 6.04 -19.02 7.21
N ILE A 72 5.60 -18.75 8.44
CA ILE A 72 5.62 -19.68 9.56
C ILE A 72 4.23 -20.09 10.05
N SER A 73 3.18 -19.39 9.62
CA SER A 73 1.80 -19.65 10.06
C SER A 73 0.87 -19.87 8.88
N ASP A 74 0.03 -20.91 8.98
CA ASP A 74 -1.03 -21.15 7.99
C ASP A 74 -2.26 -20.28 8.23
N LYS A 75 -2.31 -19.58 9.37
CA LYS A 75 -3.42 -18.70 9.75
C LYS A 75 -2.90 -17.51 10.56
N ILE A 76 -3.39 -16.32 10.20
CA ILE A 76 -3.21 -15.11 10.99
C ILE A 76 -4.59 -14.64 11.43
N ALA A 77 -4.80 -14.54 12.73
CA ALA A 77 -6.04 -14.05 13.32
C ALA A 77 -5.85 -12.63 13.85
N GLY A 78 -6.83 -11.77 13.62
CA GLY A 78 -6.80 -10.37 14.04
C GLY A 78 -7.83 -9.54 13.28
N GLU A 79 -7.92 -8.27 13.60
CA GLU A 79 -8.74 -7.32 12.83
C GLU A 79 -7.86 -6.63 11.79
N PHE A 80 -8.01 -6.99 10.52
CA PHE A 80 -7.23 -6.41 9.43
C PHE A 80 -8.13 -5.52 8.57
N TYR A 81 -7.80 -4.24 8.55
CA TYR A 81 -8.46 -3.23 7.72
C TYR A 81 -7.77 -3.17 6.35
N ASP A 82 -8.55 -2.88 5.30
CA ASP A 82 -8.04 -2.80 3.92
C ASP A 82 -7.20 -4.04 3.52
N PRO A 83 -7.75 -5.26 3.64
CA PRO A 83 -6.99 -6.51 3.59
C PRO A 83 -6.28 -6.74 2.26
N LEU A 84 -6.67 -6.07 1.16
CA LEU A 84 -5.95 -6.12 -0.11
C LEU A 84 -4.54 -5.51 0.00
N ILE A 85 -4.31 -4.55 0.89
CA ILE A 85 -2.98 -3.99 1.13
C ILE A 85 -2.03 -5.09 1.61
N ILE A 86 -2.50 -6.06 2.38
CA ILE A 86 -1.71 -7.20 2.85
C ILE A 86 -1.16 -8.02 1.67
N LEU A 87 -1.98 -8.24 0.63
CA LEU A 87 -1.52 -8.92 -0.58
C LEU A 87 -0.37 -8.15 -1.26
N GLY A 88 -0.53 -6.83 -1.36
CA GLY A 88 0.49 -5.95 -1.92
C GLY A 88 1.79 -5.95 -1.09
N LEU A 89 1.68 -5.87 0.23
CA LEU A 89 2.82 -5.91 1.16
C LEU A 89 3.58 -7.22 1.05
N ILE A 90 2.87 -8.37 1.15
CA ILE A 90 3.50 -9.69 1.04
C ILE A 90 4.10 -9.89 -0.36
N SER A 91 3.40 -9.45 -1.43
CA SER A 91 3.92 -9.55 -2.80
C SER A 91 5.21 -8.75 -2.99
N PHE A 92 5.31 -7.57 -2.36
CA PHE A 92 6.49 -6.71 -2.44
C PHE A 92 7.67 -7.24 -1.60
N ASP A 93 7.41 -7.84 -0.43
CA ASP A 93 8.43 -8.35 0.49
C ASP A 93 9.05 -9.69 0.01
N ARG A 94 8.33 -10.47 -0.80
CA ARG A 94 8.77 -11.80 -1.23
C ARG A 94 9.78 -11.76 -2.37
N ASP A 95 10.75 -12.69 -2.33
CA ASP A 95 11.63 -12.95 -3.48
C ASP A 95 10.84 -13.65 -4.60
N VAL A 96 11.13 -13.27 -5.84
CA VAL A 96 10.55 -13.90 -7.06
C VAL A 96 10.81 -15.42 -7.11
N LYS A 97 11.86 -15.90 -6.44
CA LYS A 97 12.23 -17.32 -6.37
C LYS A 97 11.47 -18.12 -5.33
N GLU A 98 10.73 -17.47 -4.45
CA GLU A 98 9.94 -18.16 -3.45
C GLU A 98 8.77 -18.94 -4.09
N PRO A 99 8.40 -20.11 -3.50
CA PRO A 99 7.28 -20.89 -4.01
C PRO A 99 5.99 -20.07 -3.95
N PRO A 100 5.02 -20.27 -4.86
CA PRO A 100 3.77 -19.54 -4.85
C PRO A 100 3.05 -19.65 -3.50
N LEU A 101 2.37 -18.58 -3.10
CA LEU A 101 1.61 -18.49 -1.86
C LEU A 101 0.13 -18.24 -2.17
N GLU A 102 -0.75 -19.08 -1.67
CA GLU A 102 -2.19 -18.81 -1.64
C GLU A 102 -2.56 -18.10 -0.35
N ILE A 103 -3.33 -17.03 -0.48
CA ILE A 103 -3.85 -16.22 0.61
C ILE A 103 -5.37 -16.22 0.48
N THR A 104 -6.05 -16.72 1.50
CA THR A 104 -7.51 -16.66 1.56
C THR A 104 -7.95 -15.56 2.52
N LEU A 105 -8.70 -14.62 1.98
CA LEU A 105 -9.37 -13.55 2.71
C LEU A 105 -10.85 -13.87 2.76
N GLU A 106 -11.35 -14.31 3.91
CA GLU A 106 -12.69 -14.88 4.07
C GLU A 106 -12.89 -16.09 3.13
N ASN A 107 -13.63 -15.91 2.03
CA ASN A 107 -13.94 -16.96 1.04
C ASN A 107 -13.25 -16.74 -0.30
N GLU A 108 -12.47 -15.67 -0.44
CA GLU A 108 -11.77 -15.34 -1.68
C GLU A 108 -10.32 -15.78 -1.60
N VAL A 109 -9.88 -16.51 -2.63
CA VAL A 109 -8.52 -17.05 -2.73
C VAL A 109 -7.71 -16.19 -3.69
N PHE A 110 -6.58 -15.72 -3.20
CA PHE A 110 -5.57 -15.00 -3.99
C PHE A 110 -4.31 -15.84 -4.05
N LYS A 111 -3.61 -15.77 -5.18
CA LYS A 111 -2.32 -16.44 -5.36
C LYS A 111 -1.24 -15.43 -5.70
N LEU A 112 -0.17 -15.46 -4.93
CA LEU A 112 1.04 -14.68 -5.18
C LEU A 112 2.11 -15.55 -5.81
N GLU A 113 2.67 -15.09 -6.94
CA GLU A 113 3.71 -15.79 -7.68
C GLU A 113 4.68 -14.78 -8.30
N GLY A 114 5.84 -14.59 -7.67
CA GLY A 114 6.72 -13.47 -7.99
C GLY A 114 5.96 -12.15 -7.82
N ASP A 115 6.03 -11.30 -8.85
CA ASP A 115 5.34 -10.00 -8.89
C ASP A 115 3.84 -10.10 -9.26
N LEU A 116 3.34 -11.31 -9.51
CA LEU A 116 1.98 -11.52 -9.96
C LEU A 116 1.04 -11.81 -8.80
N ILE A 117 -0.11 -11.14 -8.82
CA ILE A 117 -1.21 -11.36 -7.87
C ILE A 117 -2.43 -11.82 -8.68
N PHE A 118 -2.81 -13.08 -8.51
CA PHE A 118 -4.00 -13.66 -9.14
C PHE A 118 -5.16 -13.67 -8.14
N GLY A 119 -6.36 -13.42 -8.61
CA GLY A 119 -7.57 -13.45 -7.79
C GLY A 119 -8.67 -12.53 -8.32
N ASN A 120 -9.72 -12.40 -7.53
CA ASN A 120 -10.86 -11.56 -7.85
C ASN A 120 -10.51 -10.07 -7.69
N ARG A 121 -10.35 -9.36 -8.80
CA ARG A 121 -9.99 -7.92 -8.81
C ARG A 121 -11.14 -7.01 -8.36
N SER A 122 -12.35 -7.52 -8.35
CA SER A 122 -13.52 -6.81 -7.84
C SER A 122 -13.75 -7.03 -6.35
N TYR A 123 -12.90 -7.84 -5.69
CA TYR A 123 -12.98 -8.00 -4.25
C TYR A 123 -12.64 -6.67 -3.57
N PHE A 124 -13.54 -6.25 -2.71
CA PHE A 124 -13.38 -5.03 -1.94
C PHE A 124 -14.06 -5.21 -0.58
N LYS A 125 -13.26 -5.38 0.44
CA LYS A 125 -13.73 -5.52 1.83
C LYS A 125 -12.96 -4.53 2.70
N LYS A 126 -13.67 -3.89 3.61
CA LYS A 126 -13.04 -2.93 4.54
C LYS A 126 -12.29 -3.60 5.67
N LYS A 127 -12.67 -4.84 6.03
CA LYS A 127 -12.12 -5.54 7.18
C LYS A 127 -12.29 -7.05 7.03
N VAL A 128 -11.27 -7.79 7.47
CA VAL A 128 -11.33 -9.25 7.70
C VAL A 128 -10.78 -9.57 9.09
N THR A 129 -11.17 -10.72 9.65
CA THR A 129 -10.73 -11.16 10.98
C THR A 129 -9.74 -12.31 10.93
N GLU A 130 -9.64 -12.98 9.79
CA GLU A 130 -8.76 -14.12 9.60
C GLU A 130 -8.17 -14.10 8.19
N ILE A 131 -6.91 -14.50 8.11
CA ILE A 131 -6.17 -14.67 6.87
C ILE A 131 -5.59 -16.07 6.89
N TYR A 132 -5.90 -16.87 5.87
CA TYR A 132 -5.32 -18.20 5.71
C TYR A 132 -4.25 -18.17 4.63
N LEU A 133 -3.16 -18.90 4.88
CA LEU A 133 -1.96 -18.92 4.07
C LEU A 133 -1.62 -20.36 3.71
N ARG A 134 -1.26 -20.62 2.47
CA ARG A 134 -0.89 -21.94 2.00
C ARG A 134 0.22 -21.86 0.96
N LYS A 135 1.35 -22.50 1.22
CA LYS A 135 2.41 -22.66 0.21
C LYS A 135 1.96 -23.66 -0.85
N VAL A 136 2.14 -23.32 -2.11
CA VAL A 136 1.71 -24.14 -3.25
C VAL A 136 2.93 -24.66 -3.99
N VAL A 137 3.01 -25.99 -4.16
CA VAL A 137 4.18 -26.63 -4.79
C VAL A 137 4.15 -26.55 -6.33
N ASN A 138 2.95 -26.49 -6.92
CA ASN A 138 2.80 -26.46 -8.37
C ASN A 138 2.10 -25.18 -8.83
N SER A 139 2.81 -24.41 -9.64
CA SER A 139 2.26 -23.31 -10.40
C SER A 139 1.82 -23.79 -11.78
N ARG A 140 0.60 -23.45 -12.19
CA ARG A 140 0.23 -23.50 -13.62
C ARG A 140 0.43 -22.10 -14.16
N ASP A 141 1.46 -21.92 -14.97
CA ASP A 141 1.80 -20.65 -15.60
C ASP A 141 0.60 -20.03 -16.33
N LYS A 142 -0.09 -19.15 -15.67
CA LYS A 142 -0.98 -18.21 -16.34
C LYS A 142 -0.19 -16.92 -16.58
N LYS A 143 0.11 -16.63 -17.84
CA LYS A 143 0.68 -15.33 -18.20
C LYS A 143 -0.34 -14.25 -17.85
N GLN A 144 0.06 -13.31 -17.04
CA GLN A 144 -0.70 -12.11 -16.73
C GLN A 144 0.05 -10.90 -17.26
N ASN A 145 -0.64 -10.00 -17.95
CA ASN A 145 -0.05 -8.75 -18.41
C ASN A 145 -0.13 -7.72 -17.28
N LEU A 146 1.02 -7.31 -16.79
CA LEU A 146 1.12 -6.19 -15.87
C LEU A 146 0.84 -4.88 -16.60
N VAL A 147 0.07 -3.99 -15.97
CA VAL A 147 -0.19 -2.68 -16.56
C VAL A 147 1.00 -1.73 -16.35
N THR A 148 1.20 -0.86 -17.32
CA THR A 148 2.25 0.15 -17.28
C THR A 148 1.74 1.53 -16.87
N ARG A 149 0.42 1.73 -16.95
CA ARG A 149 -0.26 2.97 -16.54
C ARG A 149 -1.44 2.64 -15.65
N ILE A 150 -1.63 3.45 -14.63
CA ILE A 150 -2.67 3.28 -13.60
C ILE A 150 -3.79 4.26 -13.91
N SER A 151 -4.97 3.71 -14.17
CA SER A 151 -6.17 4.51 -14.39
C SER A 151 -6.77 4.96 -13.05
N ILE A 152 -7.15 6.23 -12.98
CA ILE A 152 -7.83 6.82 -11.84
C ILE A 152 -8.94 7.75 -12.33
N ASP A 153 -10.11 7.64 -11.77
CA ASP A 153 -11.18 8.59 -12.06
C ASP A 153 -10.92 9.95 -11.40
N LYS A 154 -11.57 10.98 -11.92
CA LYS A 154 -11.30 12.36 -11.50
C LYS A 154 -11.65 12.59 -10.03
N THR A 155 -12.78 12.05 -9.59
CA THR A 155 -13.27 12.25 -8.21
C THR A 155 -12.33 11.61 -7.19
N THR A 156 -11.89 10.37 -7.45
CA THR A 156 -10.91 9.68 -6.60
C THR A 156 -9.58 10.42 -6.57
N LEU A 157 -9.11 10.91 -7.73
CA LEU A 157 -7.85 11.69 -7.80
C LEU A 157 -7.94 12.96 -6.95
N GLU A 158 -8.98 13.77 -7.13
CA GLU A 158 -9.19 15.01 -6.37
C GLU A 158 -9.23 14.76 -4.85
N ALA A 159 -9.90 13.68 -4.43
CA ALA A 159 -9.95 13.29 -3.02
C ALA A 159 -8.57 12.88 -2.45
N ILE A 160 -7.74 12.17 -3.23
CA ILE A 160 -6.39 11.80 -2.83
C ILE A 160 -5.47 13.03 -2.85
N GLU A 161 -5.58 13.91 -3.83
CA GLU A 161 -4.79 15.14 -3.93
C GLU A 161 -5.07 16.10 -2.76
N ALA A 162 -6.29 16.12 -2.24
CA ALA A 162 -6.62 16.89 -1.05
C ALA A 162 -5.73 16.50 0.14
N TRP A 163 -5.47 15.21 0.34
CA TRP A 163 -4.53 14.73 1.35
C TRP A 163 -3.06 15.08 1.00
N SER A 164 -2.67 14.96 -0.26
CA SER A 164 -1.29 15.26 -0.67
C SER A 164 -0.92 16.74 -0.48
N ASN A 165 -1.89 17.62 -0.59
CA ASN A 165 -1.71 19.06 -0.41
C ASN A 165 -1.44 19.44 1.06
N LEU A 166 -1.83 18.60 2.02
CA LEU A 166 -1.56 18.85 3.45
C LEU A 166 -0.06 18.75 3.79
N VAL A 167 0.73 18.06 2.99
CA VAL A 167 2.20 18.01 3.16
C VAL A 167 2.83 19.39 2.95
N TYR A 168 2.22 20.22 2.11
CA TYR A 168 2.69 21.57 1.78
C TYR A 168 1.93 22.65 2.52
N ALA A 169 1.20 22.32 3.61
CA ALA A 169 0.59 23.35 4.44
C ALA A 169 1.65 24.41 4.77
N PRO A 170 1.39 25.69 4.49
CA PRO A 170 2.39 26.72 4.69
C PRO A 170 2.82 26.68 6.15
N ALA A 171 4.12 26.66 6.37
CA ALA A 171 4.70 26.80 7.71
C ALA A 171 4.04 28.01 8.38
N THR A 172 3.46 27.82 9.55
CA THR A 172 2.96 28.95 10.36
C THR A 172 4.11 29.92 10.61
N GLU A 173 3.81 31.17 10.90
CA GLU A 173 4.86 32.15 11.25
C GLU A 173 5.76 31.61 12.38
N GLU A 174 5.19 30.89 13.36
CA GLU A 174 5.95 30.20 14.41
C GLU A 174 6.89 29.13 13.85
N SER A 175 6.46 28.33 12.88
CA SER A 175 7.34 27.31 12.27
C SER A 175 8.40 27.93 11.36
N ARG A 176 8.17 29.12 10.79
CA ARG A 176 9.19 29.89 10.08
C ARG A 176 10.20 30.50 11.02
N GLN A 177 9.80 30.93 12.22
CA GLN A 177 10.69 31.46 13.24
C GLN A 177 11.53 30.35 13.93
N LEU A 178 11.03 29.10 13.97
CA LEU A 178 11.72 27.92 14.50
C LEU A 178 12.45 27.11 13.43
N GLY A 179 12.22 27.38 12.14
CA GLY A 179 12.85 26.68 11.04
C GLY A 179 14.25 27.22 10.74
N ALA A 180 15.11 26.37 10.21
CA ALA A 180 16.46 26.67 9.76
C ALA A 180 16.47 27.83 8.75
N GLY A 181 16.63 29.03 9.22
CA GLY A 181 16.58 30.29 8.45
C GLY A 181 16.65 31.52 9.34
N SER A 182 16.70 31.39 10.67
CA SER A 182 17.12 32.49 11.53
C SER A 182 18.62 32.63 11.37
N GLU A 183 19.00 33.61 10.56
CA GLU A 183 20.37 34.05 10.34
C GLU A 183 21.11 34.21 11.67
N GLN A 184 21.98 33.24 11.96
CA GLN A 184 23.27 33.58 12.54
C GLN A 184 24.29 33.37 11.43
N SER A 185 24.73 34.47 10.86
CA SER A 185 25.86 34.53 9.97
C SER A 185 27.10 34.00 10.70
N ASP A 186 27.50 32.77 10.37
CA ASP A 186 28.87 32.33 10.66
C ASP A 186 29.81 33.08 9.72
N ASN A 187 30.03 34.34 10.02
CA ASN A 187 31.13 35.15 9.49
C ASN A 187 31.67 35.96 10.66
N ASP A 188 32.61 35.38 11.37
CA ASP A 188 33.75 36.00 12.03
C ASP A 188 34.92 35.01 12.10
#